data_23699b3bec3ec9489cafcc6f7af2451e
#
_entry.id   23699b3bec3ec9489cafcc6f7af2451e
#
_cell.length_a   1.000
_cell.length_b   1.000
_cell.length_c   1.000
_cell.angle_alpha   90.00
_cell.angle_beta   90.00
_cell.angle_gamma   90.00
#
_symmetry.space_group_name_H-M   'P 1'
#
loop_
_entity.id
_entity.type
_entity.pdbx_description
1 polymer ?
#
loop_
_entity_poly.entity_id
_entity_poly.type
_entity_poly.pdbx_seq_one_letter_code
_entity_poly.pdbx_strand_id
1 'polypeptide(L)'
;MPKIPRSSDNDYTQEMSRTRREFIARETGTQLNHLGHYSIPPETLSGNIENFAGVAQVPIGFAGPMLVNGEHAKGEFYVPMATTEGTLTASYSRGMRLTREAGGITTTVIDDAMQRAPMFAFSNAREALEFGKWVEQNFEAIKRVSDNTTSVGKLRDIEQYAASKLRWLRFNFTCGDAAGQNMVSKATKAGCEW
;
A
#
# COMPACT_ATOMS: atom_id res chain seq x y z
N MET A 1 -5.37 -29.99 -13.13
CA MET A 1 -6.50 -29.05 -13.04
C MET A 1 -6.47 -28.14 -14.26
N PRO A 2 -7.60 -27.85 -14.88
CA PRO A 2 -7.65 -26.90 -15.99
C PRO A 2 -7.21 -25.51 -15.52
N LYS A 3 -6.56 -24.75 -16.43
CA LYS A 3 -6.04 -23.42 -16.10
C LYS A 3 -7.11 -22.37 -16.33
N ILE A 4 -7.13 -21.32 -15.50
CA ILE A 4 -7.99 -20.14 -15.68
C ILE A 4 -7.72 -19.54 -17.07
N PRO A 5 -8.74 -19.24 -17.87
CA PRO A 5 -8.59 -18.64 -19.21
C PRO A 5 -7.80 -17.32 -19.16
N ARG A 6 -6.82 -17.17 -20.07
CA ARG A 6 -6.02 -15.96 -20.25
C ARG A 6 -5.88 -15.66 -21.75
N SER A 7 -5.71 -14.38 -22.07
CA SER A 7 -5.41 -13.91 -23.42
C SER A 7 -4.24 -12.95 -23.37
N SER A 8 -3.31 -13.05 -24.33
CA SER A 8 -2.21 -12.10 -24.48
C SER A 8 -2.69 -10.71 -24.87
N ASP A 9 -3.78 -10.63 -25.64
CA ASP A 9 -4.20 -9.41 -26.31
C ASP A 9 -5.45 -8.77 -25.68
N ASN A 10 -6.33 -9.59 -25.07
CA ASN A 10 -7.65 -9.17 -24.61
C ASN A 10 -7.94 -9.61 -23.17
N ASP A 11 -6.90 -9.64 -22.29
CA ASP A 11 -7.04 -10.20 -20.93
C ASP A 11 -7.96 -9.38 -20.02
N TYR A 12 -8.09 -8.07 -20.30
CA TYR A 12 -8.90 -7.12 -19.54
C TYR A 12 -10.10 -6.60 -20.35
N THR A 13 -10.95 -7.52 -20.83
CA THR A 13 -12.21 -7.19 -21.51
C THR A 13 -13.40 -7.75 -20.73
N GLN A 14 -14.58 -7.22 -20.99
CA GLN A 14 -15.83 -7.74 -20.42
C GLN A 14 -16.08 -9.19 -20.85
N GLU A 15 -15.73 -9.52 -22.08
CA GLU A 15 -15.88 -10.89 -22.61
C GLU A 15 -14.97 -11.88 -21.88
N MET A 16 -13.69 -11.52 -21.68
CA MET A 16 -12.75 -12.37 -20.94
C MET A 16 -13.15 -12.51 -19.46
N SER A 17 -13.63 -11.45 -18.85
CA SER A 17 -14.19 -11.47 -17.50
C SER A 17 -15.39 -12.44 -17.39
N ARG A 18 -16.30 -12.43 -18.37
CA ARG A 18 -17.41 -13.38 -18.45
C ARG A 18 -16.93 -14.81 -18.65
N THR A 19 -16.01 -15.03 -19.58
CA THR A 19 -15.41 -16.35 -19.84
C THR A 19 -14.80 -16.96 -18.58
N ARG A 20 -14.13 -16.15 -17.75
CA ARG A 20 -13.60 -16.61 -16.46
C ARG A 20 -14.69 -17.00 -15.48
N ARG A 21 -15.75 -16.21 -15.35
CA ARG A 21 -16.90 -16.57 -14.50
C ARG A 21 -17.55 -17.88 -14.93
N GLU A 22 -17.80 -18.05 -16.23
CA GLU A 22 -18.38 -19.28 -16.78
C GLU A 22 -17.46 -20.48 -16.56
N PHE A 23 -16.14 -20.30 -16.73
CA PHE A 23 -15.15 -21.33 -16.44
C PHE A 23 -15.22 -21.76 -14.96
N ILE A 24 -15.14 -20.80 -14.02
CA ILE A 24 -15.20 -21.10 -12.59
C ILE A 24 -16.53 -21.74 -12.19
N ALA A 25 -17.64 -21.22 -12.71
CA ALA A 25 -18.97 -21.77 -12.44
C ALA A 25 -19.06 -23.25 -12.89
N ARG A 26 -18.52 -23.58 -14.04
CA ARG A 26 -18.49 -24.96 -14.57
C ARG A 26 -17.58 -25.86 -13.74
N GLU A 27 -16.37 -25.39 -13.38
CA GLU A 27 -15.40 -26.21 -12.66
C GLU A 27 -15.79 -26.46 -11.19
N THR A 28 -16.54 -25.54 -10.57
CA THR A 28 -16.89 -25.59 -9.14
C THR A 28 -18.36 -25.90 -8.87
N GLY A 29 -19.23 -25.82 -9.88
CA GLY A 29 -20.67 -25.91 -9.69
C GLY A 29 -21.28 -24.68 -8.99
N THR A 30 -20.52 -23.61 -8.77
CA THR A 30 -20.95 -22.41 -8.02
C THR A 30 -21.59 -21.39 -8.97
N GLN A 31 -22.75 -20.85 -8.59
CA GLN A 31 -23.38 -19.74 -9.32
C GLN A 31 -22.75 -18.40 -8.94
N LEU A 32 -22.22 -17.66 -9.91
CA LEU A 32 -21.52 -16.38 -9.71
C LEU A 32 -22.42 -15.19 -10.16
N ASN A 33 -23.67 -15.16 -9.70
CA ASN A 33 -24.71 -14.27 -10.21
C ASN A 33 -24.42 -12.78 -10.00
N HIS A 34 -23.64 -12.43 -8.96
CA HIS A 34 -23.42 -11.03 -8.57
C HIS A 34 -22.08 -10.46 -9.06
N LEU A 35 -21.09 -11.29 -9.35
CA LEU A 35 -19.75 -10.84 -9.75
C LEU A 35 -19.72 -10.06 -11.07
N GLY A 36 -20.72 -10.28 -11.93
CA GLY A 36 -20.81 -9.59 -13.22
C GLY A 36 -21.47 -8.22 -13.19
N HIS A 37 -21.99 -7.79 -12.04
CA HIS A 37 -22.66 -6.50 -11.90
C HIS A 37 -21.68 -5.46 -11.34
N TYR A 38 -20.99 -4.75 -12.21
CA TYR A 38 -20.02 -3.72 -11.83
C TYR A 38 -19.97 -2.59 -12.87
N SER A 39 -19.53 -1.42 -12.43
CA SER A 39 -19.39 -0.21 -13.24
C SER A 39 -17.93 0.09 -13.63
N ILE A 40 -16.96 -0.68 -13.11
CA ILE A 40 -15.53 -0.46 -13.40
C ILE A 40 -15.23 -1.03 -14.79
N PRO A 41 -14.70 -0.24 -15.74
CA PRO A 41 -14.26 -0.78 -17.03
C PRO A 41 -13.07 -1.74 -16.83
N PRO A 42 -13.14 -3.00 -17.28
CA PRO A 42 -12.07 -3.98 -17.07
C PRO A 42 -10.70 -3.52 -17.60
N GLU A 43 -10.69 -2.73 -18.64
CA GLU A 43 -9.50 -2.21 -19.31
C GLU A 43 -8.64 -1.32 -18.37
N THR A 44 -9.27 -0.69 -17.38
CA THR A 44 -8.58 0.16 -16.40
C THR A 44 -7.86 -0.63 -15.30
N LEU A 45 -8.08 -1.95 -15.26
CA LEU A 45 -7.59 -2.83 -14.19
C LEU A 45 -6.27 -3.54 -14.54
N SER A 46 -5.73 -3.28 -15.71
CA SER A 46 -4.43 -3.83 -16.10
C SER A 46 -3.33 -3.40 -15.12
N GLY A 47 -2.61 -4.37 -14.55
CA GLY A 47 -1.61 -4.13 -13.52
C GLY A 47 -2.13 -4.00 -12.08
N ASN A 48 -3.46 -3.95 -11.88
CA ASN A 48 -4.07 -3.88 -10.54
C ASN A 48 -4.54 -5.24 -10.02
N ILE A 49 -5.03 -6.09 -10.92
CA ILE A 49 -5.51 -7.45 -10.59
C ILE A 49 -5.34 -8.38 -11.78
N GLU A 50 -4.83 -9.57 -11.57
CA GLU A 50 -4.72 -10.61 -12.58
C GLU A 50 -6.02 -11.43 -12.66
N ASN A 51 -6.31 -12.00 -13.85
CA ASN A 51 -7.46 -12.87 -14.10
C ASN A 51 -8.79 -12.26 -13.64
N PHE A 52 -8.97 -10.95 -13.85
CA PHE A 52 -10.18 -10.25 -13.46
C PHE A 52 -11.44 -10.99 -13.94
N ALA A 53 -12.34 -11.31 -13.02
CA ALA A 53 -13.59 -12.05 -13.30
C ALA A 53 -14.85 -11.28 -12.87
N GLY A 54 -14.71 -10.22 -12.09
CA GLY A 54 -15.82 -9.43 -11.56
C GLY A 54 -15.48 -8.74 -10.25
N VAL A 55 -16.49 -8.15 -9.61
CA VAL A 55 -16.32 -7.31 -8.41
C VAL A 55 -17.14 -7.87 -7.25
N ALA A 56 -16.55 -7.94 -6.07
CA ALA A 56 -17.30 -8.12 -4.84
C ALA A 56 -17.91 -6.79 -4.42
N GLN A 57 -19.18 -6.80 -4.03
CA GLN A 57 -19.87 -5.60 -3.55
C GLN A 57 -19.83 -5.55 -2.03
N VAL A 58 -19.28 -4.46 -1.48
CA VAL A 58 -19.27 -4.18 -0.05
C VAL A 58 -20.13 -2.95 0.21
N PRO A 59 -21.11 -3.01 1.14
CA PRO A 59 -21.93 -1.84 1.48
C PRO A 59 -21.08 -0.69 2.00
N ILE A 60 -21.43 0.55 1.64
CA ILE A 60 -20.80 1.77 2.15
C ILE A 60 -21.82 2.56 2.96
N GLY A 61 -21.45 2.87 4.22
CA GLY A 61 -22.11 3.86 5.05
C GLY A 61 -21.24 5.09 5.25
N PHE A 62 -21.77 6.17 5.81
CA PHE A 62 -21.01 7.36 6.18
C PHE A 62 -21.04 7.57 7.69
N ALA A 63 -19.87 7.72 8.29
CA ALA A 63 -19.70 8.15 9.66
C ALA A 63 -19.35 9.64 9.71
N GLY A 64 -19.80 10.34 10.76
CA GLY A 64 -19.51 11.76 10.92
C GLY A 64 -20.66 12.59 11.48
N PRO A 65 -20.51 13.93 11.52
CA PRO A 65 -19.29 14.67 11.18
C PRO A 65 -18.18 14.48 12.22
N MET A 66 -16.93 14.40 11.75
CA MET A 66 -15.72 14.40 12.56
C MET A 66 -15.08 15.79 12.51
N LEU A 67 -14.91 16.46 13.65
CA LEU A 67 -14.23 17.74 13.72
C LEU A 67 -12.72 17.51 13.85
N VAL A 68 -11.95 18.01 12.90
CA VAL A 68 -10.49 17.94 12.89
C VAL A 68 -9.89 19.34 13.01
N ASN A 69 -8.92 19.49 13.92
CA ASN A 69 -8.11 20.68 14.13
C ASN A 69 -6.63 20.34 13.86
N GLY A 70 -6.35 19.88 12.64
CA GLY A 70 -5.02 19.48 12.23
C GLY A 70 -4.27 20.55 11.45
N GLU A 71 -2.99 20.27 11.20
CA GLU A 71 -2.10 21.16 10.44
C GLU A 71 -2.46 21.15 8.94
N HIS A 72 -2.83 19.98 8.40
CA HIS A 72 -3.14 19.78 6.99
C HIS A 72 -4.64 19.62 6.70
N ALA A 73 -5.42 19.23 7.71
CA ALA A 73 -6.88 19.12 7.61
C ALA A 73 -7.53 19.88 8.75
N LYS A 74 -8.49 20.77 8.42
CA LYS A 74 -9.22 21.58 9.40
C LYS A 74 -10.68 21.72 8.97
N GLY A 75 -11.60 21.39 9.89
CA GLY A 75 -13.04 21.47 9.64
C GLY A 75 -13.77 20.18 9.95
N GLU A 76 -15.00 20.06 9.45
CA GLU A 76 -15.86 18.90 9.63
C GLU A 76 -15.78 17.96 8.41
N PHE A 77 -15.64 16.67 8.67
CA PHE A 77 -15.48 15.64 7.64
C PHE A 77 -16.47 14.49 7.84
N TYR A 78 -16.99 13.97 6.73
CA TYR A 78 -17.73 12.71 6.67
C TYR A 78 -16.83 11.62 6.09
N VAL A 79 -16.81 10.46 6.75
CA VAL A 79 -15.91 9.36 6.39
C VAL A 79 -16.71 8.22 5.77
N PRO A 80 -16.48 7.86 4.49
CA PRO A 80 -17.07 6.67 3.90
C PRO A 80 -16.46 5.41 4.51
N MET A 81 -17.29 4.47 4.89
CA MET A 81 -16.89 3.22 5.52
C MET A 81 -17.49 2.03 4.76
N ALA A 82 -16.65 1.29 4.03
CA ALA A 82 -17.03 0.05 3.39
C ALA A 82 -16.91 -1.10 4.40
N THR A 83 -18.02 -1.69 4.81
CA THR A 83 -18.03 -2.72 5.85
C THR A 83 -19.23 -3.64 5.77
N THR A 84 -19.07 -4.88 6.22
CA THR A 84 -20.14 -5.83 6.51
C THR A 84 -20.32 -6.06 8.02
N GLU A 85 -19.54 -5.35 8.84
CA GLU A 85 -19.66 -5.42 10.30
C GLU A 85 -20.83 -4.58 10.78
N GLY A 86 -21.80 -5.20 11.44
CA GLY A 86 -22.95 -4.52 12.02
C GLY A 86 -22.54 -3.50 13.07
N THR A 87 -23.23 -2.36 13.10
CA THR A 87 -23.01 -1.23 14.03
C THR A 87 -21.67 -0.50 13.94
N LEU A 88 -20.72 -0.90 13.08
CA LEU A 88 -19.42 -0.25 12.98
C LEU A 88 -19.56 1.25 12.67
N THR A 89 -20.28 1.60 11.61
CA THR A 89 -20.49 3.00 11.20
C THR A 89 -21.18 3.82 12.31
N ALA A 90 -22.15 3.24 13.01
CA ALA A 90 -22.82 3.89 14.14
C ALA A 90 -21.88 4.10 15.33
N SER A 91 -21.00 3.14 15.61
CA SER A 91 -19.98 3.23 16.65
C SER A 91 -18.98 4.35 16.39
N TYR A 92 -18.47 4.45 15.14
CA TYR A 92 -17.59 5.56 14.73
C TYR A 92 -18.31 6.91 14.83
N SER A 93 -19.55 7.03 14.34
CA SER A 93 -20.33 8.28 14.43
C SER A 93 -20.55 8.72 15.89
N ARG A 94 -20.75 7.78 16.80
CA ARG A 94 -20.85 8.08 18.24
C ARG A 94 -19.53 8.62 18.79
N GLY A 95 -18.40 8.01 18.45
CA GLY A 95 -17.07 8.49 18.84
C GLY A 95 -16.76 9.86 18.27
N MET A 96 -17.08 10.09 16.99
CA MET A 96 -16.91 11.38 16.32
C MET A 96 -17.74 12.49 16.95
N ARG A 97 -18.97 12.19 17.38
CA ARG A 97 -19.79 13.14 18.14
C ARG A 97 -19.15 13.51 19.47
N LEU A 98 -18.68 12.53 20.23
CA LEU A 98 -18.02 12.77 21.52
C LEU A 98 -16.75 13.63 21.37
N THR A 99 -15.89 13.30 20.40
CA THR A 99 -14.68 14.09 20.15
C THR A 99 -14.98 15.50 19.66
N ARG A 100 -16.05 15.68 18.87
CA ARG A 100 -16.51 17.00 18.41
C ARG A 100 -17.01 17.86 19.59
N GLU A 101 -17.80 17.31 20.51
CA GLU A 101 -18.25 17.98 21.73
C GLU A 101 -17.08 18.35 22.66
N ALA A 102 -15.99 17.56 22.62
CA ALA A 102 -14.75 17.83 23.35
C ALA A 102 -13.83 18.88 22.66
N GLY A 103 -14.24 19.46 21.54
CA GLY A 103 -13.47 20.48 20.82
C GLY A 103 -12.74 20.01 19.56
N GLY A 104 -12.91 18.74 19.18
CA GLY A 104 -12.33 18.16 17.97
C GLY A 104 -11.05 17.36 18.20
N ILE A 105 -10.53 16.81 17.12
CA ILE A 105 -9.32 15.97 17.11
C ILE A 105 -8.15 16.81 16.58
N THR A 106 -7.09 16.92 17.36
CA THR A 106 -5.84 17.56 16.91
C THR A 106 -4.96 16.51 16.22
N THR A 107 -4.46 16.84 15.04
CA THR A 107 -3.58 15.94 14.26
C THR A 107 -2.31 16.66 13.82
N THR A 108 -1.18 15.97 13.93
CA THR A 108 0.14 16.41 13.47
C THR A 108 0.74 15.32 12.60
N VAL A 109 1.24 15.69 11.42
CA VAL A 109 1.99 14.79 10.56
C VAL A 109 3.47 14.88 10.93
N ILE A 110 3.99 13.82 11.51
CA ILE A 110 5.40 13.76 11.96
C ILE A 110 6.30 13.39 10.77
N ASP A 111 5.89 12.43 9.97
CA ASP A 111 6.64 11.98 8.78
C ASP A 111 5.71 11.28 7.80
N ASP A 112 6.12 11.26 6.53
CA ASP A 112 5.46 10.51 5.46
C ASP A 112 6.51 9.81 4.60
N ALA A 113 6.69 8.51 4.88
CA ALA A 113 7.61 7.67 4.12
C ALA A 113 7.20 6.19 4.17
N MET A 114 7.35 5.49 3.05
CA MET A 114 7.33 4.03 3.03
C MET A 114 8.75 3.51 3.33
N GLN A 115 8.85 2.53 4.21
CA GLN A 115 10.12 2.15 4.80
C GLN A 115 10.46 0.69 4.60
N ARG A 116 11.78 0.42 4.46
CA ARG A 116 12.39 -0.91 4.61
C ARG A 116 13.69 -0.77 5.41
N ALA A 117 13.91 -1.70 6.33
CA ALA A 117 15.03 -1.63 7.26
C ALA A 117 15.85 -2.94 7.24
N PRO A 118 16.61 -3.21 6.17
CA PRO A 118 17.53 -4.34 6.15
C PRO A 118 18.56 -4.23 7.28
N MET A 119 18.93 -5.40 7.81
CA MET A 119 19.95 -5.53 8.85
C MET A 119 21.23 -6.10 8.23
N PHE A 120 22.35 -5.51 8.61
CA PHE A 120 23.69 -5.98 8.28
C PHE A 120 24.40 -6.44 9.55
N ALA A 121 25.04 -7.60 9.49
CA ALA A 121 25.81 -8.17 10.60
C ALA A 121 27.30 -8.21 10.24
N PHE A 122 28.14 -7.78 11.16
CA PHE A 122 29.60 -7.68 11.01
C PHE A 122 30.32 -8.56 12.03
N SER A 123 31.63 -8.73 11.87
CA SER A 123 32.43 -9.50 12.83
C SER A 123 32.55 -8.77 14.18
N ASN A 124 32.55 -7.43 14.15
CA ASN A 124 32.70 -6.59 15.35
C ASN A 124 32.02 -5.22 15.16
N ALA A 125 31.91 -4.45 16.25
CA ALA A 125 31.26 -3.15 16.26
C ALA A 125 32.01 -2.07 15.46
N ARG A 126 33.34 -2.19 15.31
CA ARG A 126 34.15 -1.23 14.54
C ARG A 126 33.80 -1.33 13.06
N GLU A 127 33.73 -2.54 12.49
CA GLU A 127 33.32 -2.76 11.11
C GLU A 127 31.90 -2.22 10.86
N ALA A 128 30.97 -2.48 11.80
CA ALA A 128 29.61 -1.95 11.71
C ALA A 128 29.57 -0.41 11.70
N LEU A 129 30.44 0.25 12.47
CA LEU A 129 30.58 1.70 12.50
C LEU A 129 31.18 2.25 11.18
N GLU A 130 32.24 1.62 10.69
CA GLU A 130 32.90 2.00 9.43
C GLU A 130 31.93 1.85 8.24
N PHE A 131 31.19 0.77 8.20
CA PHE A 131 30.13 0.57 7.20
C PHE A 131 29.07 1.69 7.26
N GLY A 132 28.65 2.10 8.44
CA GLY A 132 27.70 3.20 8.57
C GLY A 132 28.21 4.52 7.98
N LYS A 133 29.47 4.86 8.23
CA LYS A 133 30.13 6.04 7.66
C LYS A 133 30.25 5.92 6.13
N TRP A 134 30.57 4.72 5.64
CA TRP A 134 30.63 4.43 4.21
C TRP A 134 29.27 4.61 3.53
N VAL A 135 28.18 4.18 4.15
CA VAL A 135 26.80 4.39 3.64
C VAL A 135 26.51 5.88 3.51
N GLU A 136 26.83 6.70 4.52
CA GLU A 136 26.65 8.16 4.47
C GLU A 136 27.42 8.79 3.29
N GLN A 137 28.67 8.40 3.10
CA GLN A 137 29.53 8.90 2.02
C GLN A 137 29.06 8.48 0.63
N ASN A 138 28.36 7.35 0.53
CA ASN A 138 27.89 6.79 -0.73
C ASN A 138 26.36 6.91 -0.95
N PHE A 139 25.68 7.74 -0.15
CA PHE A 139 24.22 7.87 -0.20
C PHE A 139 23.71 8.17 -1.61
N GLU A 140 24.33 9.09 -2.34
CA GLU A 140 23.90 9.47 -3.69
C GLU A 140 24.04 8.32 -4.71
N ALA A 141 25.03 7.46 -4.54
CA ALA A 141 25.18 6.27 -5.38
C ALA A 141 24.10 5.23 -5.07
N ILE A 142 23.85 4.96 -3.79
CA ILE A 142 22.79 4.06 -3.30
C ILE A 142 21.42 4.58 -3.78
N LYS A 143 21.17 5.88 -3.62
CA LYS A 143 19.94 6.53 -4.07
C LYS A 143 19.72 6.34 -5.58
N ARG A 144 20.72 6.58 -6.39
CA ARG A 144 20.65 6.42 -7.85
C ARG A 144 20.27 4.99 -8.24
N VAL A 145 20.90 4.00 -7.64
CA VAL A 145 20.63 2.58 -7.91
C VAL A 145 19.21 2.21 -7.48
N SER A 146 18.80 2.66 -6.30
CA SER A 146 17.44 2.43 -5.78
C SER A 146 16.37 3.10 -6.66
N ASP A 147 16.55 4.37 -7.00
CA ASP A 147 15.60 5.16 -7.80
C ASP A 147 15.46 4.63 -9.24
N ASN A 148 16.48 4.00 -9.80
CA ASN A 148 16.43 3.40 -11.14
C ASN A 148 15.53 2.17 -11.24
N THR A 149 15.09 1.61 -10.11
CA THR A 149 14.19 0.44 -10.10
C THR A 149 12.72 0.80 -10.26
N THR A 150 12.37 2.07 -10.18
CA THR A 150 10.97 2.56 -10.17
C THR A 150 10.87 3.93 -10.84
N SER A 151 9.75 4.20 -11.49
CA SER A 151 9.44 5.51 -12.08
C SER A 151 8.83 6.49 -11.07
N VAL A 152 8.21 6.00 -10.00
CA VAL A 152 7.43 6.79 -9.03
C VAL A 152 8.17 6.98 -7.71
N GLY A 153 8.60 5.89 -7.08
CA GLY A 153 9.25 5.93 -5.76
C GLY A 153 10.62 6.58 -5.81
N LYS A 154 10.93 7.38 -4.80
CA LYS A 154 12.23 8.03 -4.65
C LYS A 154 12.77 7.80 -3.25
N LEU A 155 14.02 7.37 -3.16
CA LEU A 155 14.74 7.28 -1.89
C LEU A 155 15.00 8.70 -1.39
N ARG A 156 14.46 9.02 -0.22
CA ARG A 156 14.58 10.33 0.41
C ARG A 156 15.85 10.39 1.27
N ASP A 157 15.99 9.42 2.18
CA ASP A 157 17.08 9.31 3.13
C ASP A 157 17.26 7.87 3.62
N ILE A 158 18.37 7.62 4.32
CA ILE A 158 18.65 6.34 5.01
C ILE A 158 18.99 6.65 6.47
N GLU A 159 18.06 6.36 7.38
CA GLU A 159 18.33 6.41 8.80
C GLU A 159 19.10 5.17 9.24
N GLN A 160 20.01 5.33 10.17
CA GLN A 160 20.87 4.26 10.65
C GLN A 160 20.66 3.98 12.14
N TYR A 161 20.52 2.71 12.47
CA TYR A 161 20.44 2.23 13.85
C TYR A 161 21.52 1.17 14.08
N ALA A 162 22.16 1.18 15.24
CA ALA A 162 23.26 0.27 15.57
C ALA A 162 23.06 -0.37 16.94
N ALA A 163 23.37 -1.67 17.01
CA ALA A 163 23.49 -2.40 18.26
C ALA A 163 24.65 -3.40 18.15
N SER A 164 25.75 -3.14 18.89
CA SER A 164 26.96 -3.94 18.83
C SER A 164 27.49 -4.08 17.40
N LYS A 165 27.56 -5.31 16.88
CA LYS A 165 28.00 -5.64 15.52
C LYS A 165 26.88 -5.62 14.47
N LEU A 166 25.69 -5.17 14.84
CA LEU A 166 24.55 -5.09 13.94
C LEU A 166 24.29 -3.65 13.54
N ARG A 167 23.87 -3.45 12.28
CA ARG A 167 23.43 -2.17 11.76
C ARG A 167 22.19 -2.34 10.91
N TRP A 168 21.17 -1.53 11.21
CA TRP A 168 19.96 -1.41 10.39
C TRP A 168 20.05 -0.15 9.56
N LEU A 169 19.74 -0.26 8.30
CA LEU A 169 19.60 0.86 7.38
C LEU A 169 18.12 1.03 7.06
N ARG A 170 17.47 2.04 7.62
CA ARG A 170 16.07 2.34 7.33
C ARG A 170 16.00 3.24 6.10
N PHE A 171 15.71 2.64 4.95
CA PHE A 171 15.48 3.32 3.70
C PHE A 171 14.10 3.96 3.71
N ASN A 172 14.02 5.27 3.59
CA ASN A 172 12.79 6.07 3.56
C ASN A 172 12.50 6.54 2.14
N PHE A 173 11.34 6.12 1.60
CA PHE A 173 10.93 6.44 0.23
C PHE A 173 9.66 7.27 0.20
N THR A 174 9.57 8.22 -0.73
CA THR A 174 8.30 8.78 -1.17
C THR A 174 7.67 7.86 -2.20
N CYS A 175 6.36 7.65 -2.15
CA CYS A 175 5.64 6.70 -3.00
C CYS A 175 4.46 7.30 -3.76
N GLY A 176 4.24 8.63 -3.67
CA GLY A 176 3.02 9.26 -4.18
C GLY A 176 1.79 8.67 -3.50
N ASP A 177 0.71 8.47 -4.23
CA ASP A 177 -0.56 7.95 -3.70
C ASP A 177 -0.56 6.43 -3.46
N ALA A 178 0.50 5.72 -3.86
CA ALA A 178 0.62 4.28 -3.66
C ALA A 178 1.18 3.94 -2.27
N ALA A 179 0.72 2.85 -1.66
CA ALA A 179 1.38 2.29 -0.47
C ALA A 179 2.84 1.87 -0.75
N GLY A 180 3.15 1.43 -1.98
CA GLY A 180 4.50 1.25 -2.47
C GLY A 180 5.31 0.08 -1.91
N GLN A 181 4.70 -0.85 -1.17
CA GLN A 181 5.41 -1.91 -0.43
C GLN A 181 6.35 -2.75 -1.31
N ASN A 182 5.87 -3.24 -2.45
CA ASN A 182 6.67 -4.06 -3.36
C ASN A 182 7.74 -3.24 -4.08
N MET A 183 7.40 -2.01 -4.47
CA MET A 183 8.30 -1.07 -5.13
C MET A 183 9.49 -0.75 -4.23
N VAL A 184 9.26 -0.35 -2.98
CA VAL A 184 10.35 -0.02 -2.05
C VAL A 184 11.16 -1.23 -1.63
N SER A 185 10.57 -2.44 -1.58
CA SER A 185 11.31 -3.68 -1.34
C SER A 185 12.30 -3.95 -2.46
N LYS A 186 11.89 -3.81 -3.73
CA LYS A 186 12.76 -3.94 -4.91
C LYS A 186 13.87 -2.90 -4.91
N ALA A 187 13.54 -1.64 -4.63
CA ALA A 187 14.49 -0.53 -4.61
C ALA A 187 15.52 -0.68 -3.48
N THR A 188 15.08 -1.05 -2.28
CA THR A 188 15.97 -1.32 -1.15
C THR A 188 16.90 -2.50 -1.45
N LYS A 189 16.37 -3.59 -2.04
CA LYS A 189 17.19 -4.73 -2.44
C LYS A 189 18.31 -4.30 -3.39
N ALA A 190 18.01 -3.53 -4.43
CA ALA A 190 19.01 -3.04 -5.37
C ALA A 190 20.10 -2.18 -4.68
N GLY A 191 19.69 -1.31 -3.75
CA GLY A 191 20.64 -0.53 -2.94
C GLY A 191 21.54 -1.40 -2.07
N CYS A 192 20.98 -2.46 -1.45
CA CYS A 192 21.76 -3.39 -0.64
C CYS A 192 22.73 -4.26 -1.45
N GLU A 193 22.35 -4.67 -2.65
CA GLU A 193 23.21 -5.47 -3.55
C GLU A 193 24.37 -4.64 -4.12
N TRP A 194 24.17 -3.34 -4.33
CA TRP A 194 25.23 -2.43 -4.73
C TRP A 194 26.25 -2.22 -3.63
#